data_b96e84b7081523956ea4aea29c60cf70
#
_entry.id   b96e84b7081523956ea4aea29c60cf70
#
_cell.length_a   1.000
_cell.length_b   1.000
_cell.length_c   1.000
_cell.angle_alpha   90.00
_cell.angle_beta   90.00
_cell.angle_gamma   90.00
#
_symmetry.space_group_name_H-M   'P 1'
#
loop_
_entity.id
_entity.type
_entity.pdbx_description
1 polymer ?
#
loop_
_entity_poly.entity_id
_entity_poly.type
_entity_poly.pdbx_seq_one_letter_code
_entity_poly.pdbx_strand_id
1 'polypeptide(L)'
;MARFSILTRSTAMALCLPGTAALADLTSADVWSDWKAYMTSAGYQVSANEATSGGTLTVTDLNMSIQFAEDEAEGAASIAMEALRFVEQGDGSVSIELPAQTSVDVIMTPEAGDSATFSINFDQTDPVMNATGEPGDLTYEYSASAAAMAMSGLTIDGVPVPEDIATVSFALSDLAYTVQTTVGDLRTLKQDMSVAGVNYDVAFTDPAGEGKFKLVGAMQGIAMDGSGVLPLDSDPQDMNAMLSAGLDFDGTFTSNGGNYELTFNGPEGSGTANSTSEGGEISITMDTGGLNYGVQQRNVDFNMLITEFPLPLSISAAKIGTSLMMPLQKSSDPQDFGIEVLLSDFTMSDMIWGLFDPAGQLPRDPASLLVDLSGQAKVLFNFLDPTQAAILEQTGATPGELNALTLNALELDAAGAKLTGEGAFTFDNSDLVTFDGMPRPLGGIDLNLVGGNGLLDKLVGMGLVPEDQAMGARMMMGLFAVPGDAPDTLNSRIEVNPEGHVLANGQRIR
;
A
#
# COMPACT_ATOMS: atom_id res chain seq x y z
N MET A 1 84.75 -12.48 -52.40
CA MET A 1 84.11 -13.81 -52.45
C MET A 1 83.14 -13.90 -51.33
N ALA A 2 81.84 -13.85 -51.67
CA ALA A 2 80.75 -13.83 -50.73
C ALA A 2 80.39 -15.24 -50.31
N ARG A 3 80.12 -15.47 -49.04
CA ARG A 3 79.37 -16.67 -48.58
C ARG A 3 78.10 -16.21 -47.87
N PHE A 4 77.00 -16.49 -48.55
CA PHE A 4 75.61 -16.42 -47.98
C PHE A 4 75.41 -17.58 -47.00
N SER A 5 74.98 -17.28 -45.82
CA SER A 5 74.34 -18.26 -44.89
C SER A 5 72.93 -17.85 -44.61
N ILE A 6 71.97 -18.69 -45.02
CA ILE A 6 70.52 -18.57 -44.81
C ILE A 6 70.24 -19.06 -43.42
N LEU A 7 69.72 -18.18 -42.50
CA LEU A 7 69.13 -18.57 -41.22
C LEU A 7 67.59 -18.67 -41.41
N THR A 8 67.11 -19.89 -41.40
CA THR A 8 65.71 -20.20 -41.28
C THR A 8 65.22 -19.82 -39.87
N ARG A 9 64.37 -18.81 -39.76
CA ARG A 9 63.66 -18.49 -38.54
C ARG A 9 62.33 -19.32 -38.53
N SER A 10 62.26 -20.30 -37.66
CA SER A 10 61.01 -21.00 -37.31
C SER A 10 60.15 -20.12 -36.47
N THR A 11 59.07 -19.56 -36.99
CA THR A 11 58.04 -18.84 -36.28
C THR A 11 57.14 -19.86 -35.59
N ALA A 12 57.32 -20.05 -34.28
CA ALA A 12 56.35 -20.76 -33.45
C ALA A 12 55.11 -19.86 -33.30
N MET A 13 54.04 -20.23 -33.96
CA MET A 13 52.71 -19.62 -33.83
C MET A 13 52.11 -20.15 -32.52
N ALA A 14 52.23 -19.37 -31.42
CA ALA A 14 51.51 -19.67 -30.20
C ALA A 14 50.01 -19.43 -30.50
N LEU A 15 49.20 -20.49 -30.59
CA LEU A 15 47.74 -20.41 -30.48
C LEU A 15 47.42 -19.96 -29.07
N CYS A 16 47.17 -18.66 -28.88
CA CYS A 16 46.36 -18.20 -27.73
C CYS A 16 44.94 -18.65 -28.00
N LEU A 17 44.54 -19.79 -27.46
CA LEU A 17 43.16 -20.08 -27.19
C LEU A 17 42.65 -19.02 -26.22
N PRO A 18 41.62 -18.23 -26.54
CA PRO A 18 40.94 -17.48 -25.51
C PRO A 18 40.44 -18.53 -24.52
N GLY A 19 40.96 -18.52 -23.29
CA GLY A 19 40.32 -19.22 -22.19
C GLY A 19 38.95 -18.62 -22.08
N THR A 20 37.95 -19.36 -22.52
CA THR A 20 36.58 -19.14 -22.04
C THR A 20 36.71 -19.26 -20.54
N ALA A 21 36.54 -18.18 -19.81
CA ALA A 21 36.24 -18.28 -18.40
C ALA A 21 35.04 -19.25 -18.33
N ALA A 22 35.28 -20.46 -17.85
CA ALA A 22 34.23 -21.34 -17.50
C ALA A 22 33.51 -20.60 -16.35
N LEU A 23 32.37 -19.98 -16.66
CA LEU A 23 31.43 -19.58 -15.63
C LEU A 23 31.12 -20.88 -14.86
N ALA A 24 31.31 -20.87 -13.56
CA ALA A 24 30.97 -22.01 -12.75
C ALA A 24 29.45 -22.21 -12.87
N ASP A 25 29.02 -23.36 -13.34
CA ASP A 25 27.58 -23.69 -13.39
C ASP A 25 27.01 -23.56 -11.98
N LEU A 26 25.80 -22.99 -11.89
CA LEU A 26 25.09 -22.85 -10.62
C LEU A 26 24.86 -24.23 -10.00
N THR A 27 25.22 -24.39 -8.73
CA THR A 27 25.04 -25.66 -8.03
C THR A 27 23.79 -25.65 -7.14
N SER A 28 23.27 -26.84 -6.86
CA SER A 28 22.18 -27.03 -5.92
C SER A 28 22.52 -26.51 -4.50
N ALA A 29 23.79 -26.56 -4.11
CA ALA A 29 24.27 -26.04 -2.82
C ALA A 29 24.28 -24.50 -2.79
N ASP A 30 24.61 -23.82 -3.90
CA ASP A 30 24.60 -22.36 -4.01
C ASP A 30 23.18 -21.82 -3.81
N VAL A 31 22.19 -22.43 -4.48
CA VAL A 31 20.77 -22.04 -4.40
C VAL A 31 20.24 -22.22 -2.98
N TRP A 32 20.52 -23.37 -2.35
CA TRP A 32 20.10 -23.61 -0.98
C TRP A 32 20.78 -22.66 0.03
N SER A 33 22.05 -22.34 -0.19
CA SER A 33 22.78 -21.41 0.64
C SER A 33 22.20 -19.99 0.56
N ASP A 34 21.80 -19.54 -0.65
CA ASP A 34 21.13 -18.25 -0.83
C ASP A 34 19.77 -18.21 -0.12
N TRP A 35 18.96 -19.28 -0.25
CA TRP A 35 17.68 -19.38 0.45
C TRP A 35 17.84 -19.32 1.97
N LYS A 36 18.80 -20.09 2.54
CA LYS A 36 19.08 -20.04 3.99
C LYS A 36 19.49 -18.64 4.43
N ALA A 37 20.37 -18.01 3.68
CA ALA A 37 20.84 -16.65 4.00
C ALA A 37 19.70 -15.64 3.96
N TYR A 38 18.83 -15.70 2.94
CA TYR A 38 17.66 -14.84 2.83
C TYR A 38 16.69 -15.03 4.00
N MET A 39 16.29 -16.26 4.28
CA MET A 39 15.38 -16.58 5.39
C MET A 39 15.95 -16.13 6.75
N THR A 40 17.25 -16.37 6.96
CA THR A 40 17.91 -15.95 8.20
C THR A 40 17.98 -14.44 8.34
N SER A 41 18.26 -13.71 7.26
CA SER A 41 18.25 -12.23 7.26
C SER A 41 16.86 -11.64 7.46
N ALA A 42 15.83 -12.40 7.11
CA ALA A 42 14.42 -12.05 7.36
C ALA A 42 13.92 -12.45 8.76
N GLY A 43 14.82 -12.94 9.64
CA GLY A 43 14.50 -13.27 11.04
C GLY A 43 14.03 -14.71 11.27
N TYR A 44 14.00 -15.57 10.24
CA TYR A 44 13.64 -16.98 10.42
C TYR A 44 14.77 -17.78 11.05
N GLN A 45 14.42 -18.65 11.99
CA GLN A 45 15.28 -19.74 12.45
C GLN A 45 15.08 -20.92 11.51
N VAL A 46 16.17 -21.39 10.88
CA VAL A 46 16.12 -22.45 9.87
C VAL A 46 16.92 -23.66 10.37
N SER A 47 16.30 -24.84 10.38
CA SER A 47 16.96 -26.13 10.65
C SER A 47 16.57 -27.15 9.59
N ALA A 48 17.53 -27.96 9.12
CA ALA A 48 17.30 -28.98 8.11
C ALA A 48 18.44 -30.03 8.12
N ASN A 49 18.19 -31.21 7.57
CA ASN A 49 19.19 -32.20 7.20
C ASN A 49 19.48 -32.08 5.69
N GLU A 50 20.74 -32.13 5.31
CA GLU A 50 21.20 -31.93 3.94
C GLU A 50 21.97 -33.18 3.45
N ALA A 51 21.64 -33.67 2.25
CA ALA A 51 22.35 -34.76 1.60
C ALA A 51 22.50 -34.50 0.10
N THR A 52 23.72 -34.55 -0.42
CA THR A 52 24.00 -34.34 -1.85
C THR A 52 24.40 -35.66 -2.52
N SER A 53 23.82 -35.95 -3.67
CA SER A 53 24.16 -37.12 -4.50
C SER A 53 23.88 -36.81 -5.99
N GLY A 54 24.89 -36.93 -6.83
CA GLY A 54 24.77 -36.85 -8.28
C GLY A 54 24.15 -35.56 -8.81
N GLY A 55 24.58 -34.38 -8.28
CA GLY A 55 24.05 -33.08 -8.69
C GLY A 55 22.66 -32.75 -8.11
N THR A 56 22.18 -33.56 -7.16
CA THR A 56 20.93 -33.28 -6.44
C THR A 56 21.23 -33.06 -4.96
N LEU A 57 20.85 -31.94 -4.42
CA LEU A 57 20.77 -31.67 -2.99
C LEU A 57 19.34 -31.98 -2.52
N THR A 58 19.24 -32.88 -1.56
CA THR A 58 17.97 -33.16 -0.87
C THR A 58 18.04 -32.57 0.53
N VAL A 59 17.10 -31.70 0.85
CA VAL A 59 16.91 -31.08 2.17
C VAL A 59 15.71 -31.72 2.80
N THR A 60 15.91 -32.38 3.96
CA THR A 60 14.83 -33.08 4.69
C THR A 60 14.66 -32.49 6.08
N ASP A 61 13.50 -32.75 6.68
CA ASP A 61 13.16 -32.25 8.01
C ASP A 61 13.37 -30.72 8.12
N LEU A 62 13.04 -30.00 7.04
CA LEU A 62 13.16 -28.55 7.03
C LEU A 62 12.13 -27.97 7.99
N ASN A 63 12.62 -27.22 8.97
CA ASN A 63 11.79 -26.44 9.88
C ASN A 63 12.26 -24.97 9.83
N MET A 64 11.32 -24.09 9.55
CA MET A 64 11.52 -22.64 9.57
C MET A 64 10.54 -22.05 10.58
N SER A 65 11.01 -21.24 11.49
CA SER A 65 10.15 -20.57 12.48
C SER A 65 10.54 -19.12 12.66
N ILE A 66 9.54 -18.29 12.88
CA ILE A 66 9.70 -16.88 13.20
C ILE A 66 8.83 -16.53 14.40
N GLN A 67 9.32 -15.69 15.28
CA GLN A 67 8.56 -15.10 16.37
C GLN A 67 8.25 -13.66 16.02
N PHE A 68 7.05 -13.23 16.30
CA PHE A 68 6.60 -11.85 16.11
C PHE A 68 5.86 -11.37 17.37
N ALA A 69 5.95 -10.08 17.63
CA ALA A 69 5.19 -9.41 18.67
C ALA A 69 4.47 -8.23 18.03
N GLU A 70 3.16 -8.15 18.23
CA GLU A 70 2.35 -7.01 17.84
C GLU A 70 1.65 -6.47 19.09
N ASP A 71 1.95 -5.22 19.45
CA ASP A 71 1.37 -4.43 20.55
C ASP A 71 1.10 -5.22 21.85
N GLU A 72 0.02 -5.99 21.92
CA GLU A 72 -0.43 -6.74 23.11
C GLU A 72 -0.46 -8.27 22.87
N ALA A 73 0.21 -8.78 21.82
CA ALA A 73 0.22 -10.19 21.50
C ALA A 73 1.61 -10.68 21.09
N GLU A 74 2.00 -11.84 21.60
CA GLU A 74 3.13 -12.60 21.10
C GLU A 74 2.64 -13.71 20.17
N GLY A 75 3.36 -13.94 19.07
CA GLY A 75 3.01 -14.97 18.12
C GLY A 75 4.22 -15.69 17.57
N ALA A 76 3.97 -16.87 17.00
CA ALA A 76 4.97 -17.63 16.27
C ALA A 76 4.33 -18.27 15.03
N ALA A 77 5.08 -18.30 13.94
CA ALA A 77 4.73 -19.08 12.76
C ALA A 77 5.84 -20.09 12.49
N SER A 78 5.46 -21.31 12.11
CA SER A 78 6.41 -22.36 11.74
C SER A 78 5.94 -23.08 10.47
N ILE A 79 6.92 -23.41 9.61
CA ILE A 79 6.72 -24.17 8.38
C ILE A 79 7.57 -25.42 8.53
N ALA A 80 6.94 -26.60 8.40
CA ALA A 80 7.62 -27.87 8.34
C ALA A 80 7.45 -28.49 6.95
N MET A 81 8.56 -28.90 6.32
CA MET A 81 8.56 -29.60 5.03
C MET A 81 9.33 -30.90 5.14
N GLU A 82 8.73 -32.00 4.67
CA GLU A 82 9.38 -33.30 4.71
C GLU A 82 10.63 -33.34 3.81
N ALA A 83 10.55 -32.81 2.61
CA ALA A 83 11.68 -32.74 1.69
C ALA A 83 11.54 -31.63 0.66
N LEU A 84 12.67 -30.98 0.38
CA LEU A 84 12.90 -30.15 -0.81
C LEU A 84 14.05 -30.73 -1.62
N ARG A 85 13.99 -30.69 -2.94
CA ARG A 85 15.05 -31.18 -3.79
C ARG A 85 15.49 -30.09 -4.77
N PHE A 86 16.78 -29.85 -4.81
CA PHE A 86 17.45 -28.94 -5.73
C PHE A 86 18.24 -29.79 -6.74
N VAL A 87 17.83 -29.79 -8.00
CA VAL A 87 18.34 -30.68 -9.03
C VAL A 87 19.08 -29.88 -10.09
N GLU A 88 20.40 -30.05 -10.17
CA GLU A 88 21.23 -29.42 -11.20
C GLU A 88 20.83 -29.92 -12.58
N GLN A 89 20.63 -28.99 -13.52
CA GLN A 89 20.27 -29.28 -14.90
C GLN A 89 21.52 -29.19 -15.79
N GLY A 90 21.53 -29.87 -16.90
CA GLY A 90 22.69 -29.90 -17.81
C GLY A 90 22.94 -28.58 -18.57
N ASP A 91 22.11 -27.59 -18.37
CA ASP A 91 22.20 -26.24 -18.95
C ASP A 91 22.70 -25.17 -17.96
N GLY A 92 23.12 -25.56 -16.76
CA GLY A 92 23.62 -24.68 -15.71
C GLY A 92 22.54 -24.10 -14.81
N SER A 93 21.27 -24.49 -14.97
CA SER A 93 20.17 -24.11 -14.07
C SER A 93 19.97 -25.16 -12.95
N VAL A 94 19.23 -24.79 -11.91
CA VAL A 94 18.81 -25.68 -10.82
C VAL A 94 17.30 -25.68 -10.75
N SER A 95 16.69 -26.87 -10.93
CA SER A 95 15.25 -27.06 -10.70
C SER A 95 14.99 -27.31 -9.22
N ILE A 96 13.97 -26.67 -8.67
CA ILE A 96 13.57 -26.78 -7.26
C ILE A 96 12.24 -27.52 -7.22
N GLU A 97 12.27 -28.75 -6.72
CA GLU A 97 11.08 -29.59 -6.60
C GLU A 97 10.35 -29.24 -5.28
N LEU A 98 9.27 -28.48 -5.39
CA LEU A 98 8.42 -28.09 -4.28
C LEU A 98 7.38 -29.19 -3.97
N PRO A 99 7.01 -29.39 -2.68
CA PRO A 99 5.88 -30.26 -2.35
C PRO A 99 4.58 -29.66 -2.90
N ALA A 100 3.67 -30.53 -3.38
CA ALA A 100 2.35 -30.10 -3.84
C ALA A 100 1.50 -29.47 -2.73
N GLN A 101 1.80 -29.85 -1.49
CA GLN A 101 1.11 -29.34 -0.29
C GLN A 101 2.14 -28.92 0.76
N THR A 102 1.89 -27.78 1.40
CA THR A 102 2.71 -27.25 2.49
C THR A 102 1.78 -26.66 3.55
N SER A 103 2.10 -26.81 4.82
CA SER A 103 1.35 -26.25 5.93
C SER A 103 2.23 -25.28 6.74
N VAL A 104 1.67 -24.17 7.14
CA VAL A 104 2.24 -23.19 8.05
C VAL A 104 1.42 -23.22 9.34
N ASP A 105 2.03 -23.63 10.44
CA ASP A 105 1.38 -23.62 11.75
C ASP A 105 1.60 -22.26 12.42
N VAL A 106 0.52 -21.66 12.89
CA VAL A 106 0.52 -20.34 13.54
C VAL A 106 0.00 -20.47 14.96
N ILE A 107 0.71 -19.83 15.88
CA ILE A 107 0.33 -19.72 17.29
C ILE A 107 0.27 -18.23 17.62
N MET A 108 -0.84 -17.80 18.20
CA MET A 108 -1.04 -16.43 18.69
C MET A 108 -1.39 -16.47 20.18
N THR A 109 -0.67 -15.70 20.97
CA THR A 109 -0.85 -15.65 22.44
C THR A 109 -0.96 -14.17 22.83
N PRO A 110 -2.18 -13.62 22.94
CA PRO A 110 -2.37 -12.24 23.40
C PRO A 110 -1.99 -12.11 24.88
N GLU A 111 -1.56 -10.91 25.32
CA GLU A 111 -1.25 -10.63 26.74
C GLU A 111 -2.46 -10.82 27.64
N ALA A 112 -3.66 -10.52 27.14
CA ALA A 112 -4.92 -10.74 27.82
C ALA A 112 -5.93 -11.35 26.86
N GLY A 113 -6.33 -12.59 27.07
CA GLY A 113 -7.28 -13.32 26.24
C GLY A 113 -6.87 -14.76 26.00
N ASP A 114 -7.61 -15.42 25.14
CA ASP A 114 -7.44 -16.84 24.86
C ASP A 114 -6.37 -17.04 23.77
N SER A 115 -5.53 -18.05 23.90
CA SER A 115 -4.54 -18.39 22.87
C SER A 115 -5.23 -19.04 21.66
N ALA A 116 -4.79 -18.70 20.45
CA ALA A 116 -5.30 -19.31 19.23
C ALA A 116 -4.19 -20.07 18.50
N THR A 117 -4.50 -21.25 17.98
CA THR A 117 -3.63 -21.97 17.05
C THR A 117 -4.40 -22.38 15.81
N PHE A 118 -3.78 -22.31 14.65
CA PHE A 118 -4.37 -22.73 13.37
C PHE A 118 -3.26 -23.07 12.37
N SER A 119 -3.63 -23.76 11.30
CA SER A 119 -2.72 -24.02 10.18
C SER A 119 -3.23 -23.35 8.93
N ILE A 120 -2.31 -22.81 8.13
CA ILE A 120 -2.57 -22.32 6.77
C ILE A 120 -2.02 -23.37 5.82
N ASN A 121 -2.88 -24.04 5.08
CA ASN A 121 -2.50 -25.04 4.09
C ASN A 121 -2.38 -24.39 2.71
N PHE A 122 -1.29 -24.69 2.02
CA PHE A 122 -1.03 -24.30 0.64
C PHE A 122 -1.04 -25.55 -0.23
N ASP A 123 -1.91 -25.55 -1.23
CA ASP A 123 -1.99 -26.57 -2.28
C ASP A 123 -1.55 -25.96 -3.60
N GLN A 124 -0.73 -26.67 -4.39
CA GLN A 124 -0.21 -26.20 -5.68
C GLN A 124 -0.47 -27.25 -6.74
N THR A 125 -0.88 -26.80 -7.93
CA THR A 125 -1.08 -27.66 -9.10
C THR A 125 -0.02 -27.34 -10.15
N ASP A 126 0.70 -28.37 -10.60
CA ASP A 126 1.79 -28.26 -11.57
C ASP A 126 2.82 -27.19 -11.23
N PRO A 127 3.36 -27.12 -10.00
CA PRO A 127 4.36 -26.14 -9.64
C PRO A 127 5.66 -26.40 -10.41
N VAL A 128 6.22 -25.37 -11.00
CA VAL A 128 7.56 -25.36 -11.61
C VAL A 128 8.35 -24.23 -10.98
N MET A 129 9.54 -24.55 -10.48
CA MET A 129 10.45 -23.56 -9.94
C MET A 129 11.88 -23.83 -10.42
N ASN A 130 12.53 -22.81 -10.97
CA ASN A 130 13.91 -22.89 -11.44
C ASN A 130 14.72 -21.72 -10.89
N ALA A 131 16.01 -21.96 -10.68
CA ALA A 131 17.00 -20.94 -10.39
C ALA A 131 18.06 -20.91 -11.49
N THR A 132 18.45 -19.72 -11.94
CA THR A 132 19.47 -19.48 -12.96
C THR A 132 20.40 -18.36 -12.48
N GLY A 133 21.57 -18.20 -13.11
CA GLY A 133 22.55 -17.15 -12.81
C GLY A 133 23.83 -17.69 -12.21
N GLU A 134 24.49 -16.88 -11.39
CA GLU A 134 25.75 -17.18 -10.71
C GLU A 134 25.57 -17.00 -9.18
N PRO A 135 26.40 -17.65 -8.35
CA PRO A 135 26.33 -17.42 -6.91
C PRO A 135 26.44 -15.92 -6.55
N GLY A 136 25.42 -15.41 -5.89
CA GLY A 136 25.27 -14.00 -5.54
C GLY A 136 24.57 -13.13 -6.57
N ASP A 137 24.19 -13.68 -7.74
CA ASP A 137 23.36 -13.00 -8.76
C ASP A 137 22.42 -14.05 -9.38
N LEU A 138 21.27 -14.23 -8.77
CA LEU A 138 20.34 -15.31 -9.06
C LEU A 138 18.99 -14.77 -9.58
N THR A 139 18.40 -15.52 -10.50
CA THR A 139 17.02 -15.34 -10.92
C THR A 139 16.23 -16.61 -10.59
N TYR A 140 15.16 -16.44 -9.86
CA TYR A 140 14.17 -17.47 -9.56
C TYR A 140 12.93 -17.24 -10.39
N GLU A 141 12.46 -18.29 -11.05
CA GLU A 141 11.20 -18.29 -11.80
C GLU A 141 10.29 -19.37 -11.22
N TYR A 142 9.10 -18.98 -10.81
CA TYR A 142 8.07 -19.88 -10.28
C TYR A 142 6.79 -19.73 -11.08
N SER A 143 6.12 -20.86 -11.34
CA SER A 143 4.77 -20.88 -11.92
C SER A 143 3.95 -22.04 -11.38
N ALA A 144 2.63 -21.85 -11.31
CA ALA A 144 1.66 -22.89 -11.00
C ALA A 144 0.36 -22.63 -11.77
N SER A 145 -0.27 -23.67 -12.31
CA SER A 145 -1.54 -23.54 -12.99
C SER A 145 -2.68 -23.18 -12.03
N ALA A 146 -2.58 -23.60 -10.78
CA ALA A 146 -3.44 -23.16 -9.69
C ALA A 146 -2.70 -23.24 -8.36
N ALA A 147 -3.09 -22.38 -7.43
CA ALA A 147 -2.70 -22.45 -6.03
C ALA A 147 -3.93 -22.19 -5.15
N ALA A 148 -3.98 -22.84 -3.99
CA ALA A 148 -5.02 -22.60 -3.01
C ALA A 148 -4.38 -22.42 -1.62
N MET A 149 -4.99 -21.57 -0.83
CA MET A 149 -4.64 -21.33 0.55
C MET A 149 -5.90 -21.45 1.40
N ALA A 150 -5.86 -22.24 2.47
CA ALA A 150 -6.99 -22.41 3.37
C ALA A 150 -6.54 -22.55 4.82
N MET A 151 -7.26 -21.88 5.70
CA MET A 151 -7.09 -22.05 7.15
C MET A 151 -7.75 -23.36 7.59
N SER A 152 -7.12 -24.06 8.53
CA SER A 152 -7.67 -25.27 9.15
C SER A 152 -7.21 -25.41 10.59
N GLY A 153 -7.83 -26.34 11.33
CA GLY A 153 -7.40 -26.74 12.65
C GLY A 153 -7.42 -25.64 13.72
N LEU A 154 -8.30 -24.64 13.57
CA LEU A 154 -8.42 -23.56 14.56
C LEU A 154 -8.76 -24.11 15.93
N THR A 155 -7.95 -23.76 16.93
CA THR A 155 -8.24 -24.01 18.35
C THR A 155 -8.18 -22.70 19.13
N ILE A 156 -9.00 -22.58 20.16
CA ILE A 156 -8.95 -21.50 21.14
C ILE A 156 -8.74 -22.13 22.49
N ASP A 157 -7.67 -21.74 23.20
CA ASP A 157 -7.20 -22.37 24.46
C ASP A 157 -7.09 -23.91 24.37
N GLY A 158 -6.64 -24.41 23.20
CA GLY A 158 -6.54 -25.84 22.94
C GLY A 158 -7.88 -26.57 22.71
N VAL A 159 -9.00 -25.83 22.66
CA VAL A 159 -10.33 -26.39 22.35
C VAL A 159 -10.57 -26.23 20.83
N PRO A 160 -10.79 -27.33 20.08
CA PRO A 160 -11.06 -27.23 18.65
C PRO A 160 -12.32 -26.40 18.34
N VAL A 161 -12.18 -25.48 17.41
CA VAL A 161 -13.30 -24.69 16.86
C VAL A 161 -13.85 -25.44 15.64
N PRO A 162 -15.17 -25.67 15.53
CA PRO A 162 -15.75 -26.29 14.34
C PRO A 162 -15.41 -25.53 13.05
N GLU A 163 -15.16 -26.22 11.95
CA GLU A 163 -14.73 -25.62 10.68
C GLU A 163 -15.77 -24.65 10.07
N ASP A 164 -17.05 -24.79 10.42
CA ASP A 164 -18.11 -23.90 9.99
C ASP A 164 -18.19 -22.58 10.78
N ILE A 165 -17.41 -22.44 11.84
CA ILE A 165 -17.29 -21.22 12.65
C ILE A 165 -16.36 -20.19 12.00
N ALA A 166 -15.26 -20.66 11.41
CA ALA A 166 -14.30 -19.79 10.74
C ALA A 166 -13.79 -20.43 9.45
N THR A 167 -13.94 -19.72 8.34
CA THR A 167 -13.43 -20.10 7.03
C THR A 167 -12.55 -18.96 6.51
N VAL A 168 -11.34 -19.29 6.07
CA VAL A 168 -10.49 -18.37 5.31
C VAL A 168 -9.91 -19.18 4.16
N SER A 169 -10.26 -18.86 2.93
CA SER A 169 -9.73 -19.55 1.76
C SER A 169 -9.51 -18.59 0.59
N PHE A 170 -8.45 -18.87 -0.18
CA PHE A 170 -8.09 -18.19 -1.41
C PHE A 170 -7.79 -19.23 -2.46
N ALA A 171 -8.25 -19.01 -3.68
CA ALA A 171 -7.93 -19.86 -4.83
C ALA A 171 -7.40 -18.96 -5.96
N LEU A 172 -6.19 -19.25 -6.42
CA LEU A 172 -5.46 -18.52 -7.45
C LEU A 172 -5.38 -19.35 -8.72
N SER A 173 -5.44 -18.69 -9.86
CA SER A 173 -5.26 -19.32 -11.17
C SER A 173 -4.12 -18.67 -11.95
N ASP A 174 -3.36 -19.50 -12.68
CA ASP A 174 -2.25 -19.08 -13.55
C ASP A 174 -1.30 -18.11 -12.84
N LEU A 175 -0.64 -18.60 -11.80
CA LEU A 175 0.36 -17.84 -11.03
C LEU A 175 1.72 -17.93 -11.72
N ALA A 176 2.36 -16.78 -11.93
CA ALA A 176 3.77 -16.67 -12.32
C ALA A 176 4.47 -15.63 -11.44
N TYR A 177 5.69 -15.94 -11.03
CA TYR A 177 6.51 -15.10 -10.16
C TYR A 177 7.98 -15.21 -10.54
N THR A 178 8.63 -14.08 -10.73
CA THR A 178 10.06 -13.98 -11.02
C THR A 178 10.72 -13.10 -9.97
N VAL A 179 11.84 -13.55 -9.43
CA VAL A 179 12.69 -12.77 -8.53
C VAL A 179 14.12 -12.77 -9.03
N GLN A 180 14.69 -11.60 -9.23
CA GLN A 180 16.13 -11.40 -9.42
C GLN A 180 16.70 -10.91 -8.11
N THR A 181 17.77 -11.55 -7.65
CA THR A 181 18.45 -11.17 -6.42
C THR A 181 19.95 -11.05 -6.63
N THR A 182 20.53 -9.93 -6.19
CA THR A 182 21.98 -9.73 -6.21
C THR A 182 22.46 -9.46 -4.79
N VAL A 183 23.49 -10.17 -4.36
CA VAL A 183 24.02 -10.12 -3.00
C VAL A 183 25.43 -9.52 -3.03
N GLY A 184 25.58 -8.33 -2.42
CA GLY A 184 26.84 -7.64 -2.19
C GLY A 184 26.94 -7.23 -0.72
N ASP A 185 27.28 -5.96 -0.46
CA ASP A 185 27.19 -5.35 0.88
C ASP A 185 25.71 -5.22 1.33
N LEU A 186 24.81 -5.13 0.37
CA LEU A 186 23.36 -5.16 0.52
C LEU A 186 22.79 -6.26 -0.39
N ARG A 187 21.59 -6.74 -0.09
CA ARG A 187 20.83 -7.59 -1.02
C ARG A 187 19.86 -6.71 -1.80
N THR A 188 19.97 -6.74 -3.12
CA THR A 188 18.96 -6.13 -3.99
C THR A 188 18.00 -7.18 -4.51
N LEU A 189 16.74 -6.81 -4.61
CA LEU A 189 15.66 -7.65 -5.12
C LEU A 189 14.92 -6.91 -6.22
N LYS A 190 14.56 -7.61 -7.27
CA LYS A 190 13.58 -7.17 -8.26
C LYS A 190 12.59 -8.32 -8.45
N GLN A 191 11.31 -8.01 -8.36
CA GLN A 191 10.27 -9.03 -8.38
C GLN A 191 9.12 -8.63 -9.29
N ASP A 192 8.60 -9.61 -10.01
CA ASP A 192 7.43 -9.49 -10.87
C ASP A 192 6.51 -10.68 -10.59
N MET A 193 5.23 -10.42 -10.31
CA MET A 193 4.21 -11.43 -10.09
C MET A 193 2.99 -11.17 -10.95
N SER A 194 2.40 -12.21 -11.47
CA SER A 194 1.10 -12.15 -12.14
C SER A 194 0.20 -13.30 -11.72
N VAL A 195 -1.09 -13.01 -11.57
CA VAL A 195 -2.14 -13.98 -11.25
C VAL A 195 -3.35 -13.67 -12.12
N ALA A 196 -3.83 -14.65 -12.89
CA ALA A 196 -4.98 -14.42 -13.76
C ALA A 196 -6.27 -14.15 -12.98
N GLY A 197 -6.46 -14.83 -11.86
CA GLY A 197 -7.60 -14.60 -10.99
C GLY A 197 -7.39 -15.10 -9.56
N VAL A 198 -8.05 -14.45 -8.63
CA VAL A 198 -8.13 -14.84 -7.22
C VAL A 198 -9.60 -14.86 -6.82
N ASN A 199 -10.05 -15.98 -6.23
CA ASN A 199 -11.31 -16.07 -5.53
C ASN A 199 -11.05 -16.22 -4.05
N TYR A 200 -11.87 -15.58 -3.21
CA TYR A 200 -11.73 -15.67 -1.76
C TYR A 200 -13.08 -15.86 -1.06
N ASP A 201 -13.06 -16.61 0.04
CA ASP A 201 -14.20 -16.82 0.95
C ASP A 201 -13.67 -16.68 2.39
N VAL A 202 -14.15 -15.67 3.07
CA VAL A 202 -13.84 -15.40 4.47
C VAL A 202 -15.16 -15.36 5.23
N ALA A 203 -15.34 -16.27 6.18
CA ALA A 203 -16.52 -16.32 6.99
C ALA A 203 -16.17 -16.54 8.46
N PHE A 204 -16.93 -15.92 9.33
CA PHE A 204 -16.87 -16.09 10.76
C PHE A 204 -18.28 -16.15 11.36
N THR A 205 -18.48 -17.08 12.28
CA THR A 205 -19.72 -17.19 13.07
C THR A 205 -19.33 -17.17 14.54
N ASP A 206 -19.86 -16.25 15.31
CA ASP A 206 -19.65 -16.23 16.76
C ASP A 206 -20.16 -17.54 17.38
N PRO A 207 -19.34 -18.28 18.14
CA PRO A 207 -19.75 -19.51 18.82
C PRO A 207 -20.93 -19.31 19.79
N ALA A 208 -21.09 -18.11 20.35
CA ALA A 208 -22.22 -17.75 21.18
C ALA A 208 -23.51 -17.47 20.37
N GLY A 209 -23.41 -17.45 19.03
CA GLY A 209 -24.53 -17.22 18.12
C GLY A 209 -24.92 -15.75 17.99
N GLU A 210 -24.11 -14.83 18.49
CA GLU A 210 -24.39 -13.40 18.51
C GLU A 210 -24.02 -12.67 17.22
N GLY A 211 -23.23 -13.31 16.35
CA GLY A 211 -22.79 -12.66 15.10
C GLY A 211 -22.39 -13.63 14.00
N LYS A 212 -22.57 -13.16 12.76
CA LYS A 212 -22.08 -13.81 11.54
C LYS A 212 -21.53 -12.77 10.58
N PHE A 213 -20.40 -13.08 9.96
CA PHE A 213 -19.76 -12.32 8.91
C PHE A 213 -19.41 -13.25 7.75
N LYS A 214 -19.68 -12.83 6.54
CA LYS A 214 -19.24 -13.56 5.34
C LYS A 214 -18.87 -12.58 4.24
N LEU A 215 -17.66 -12.70 3.73
CA LEU A 215 -17.11 -11.95 2.61
C LEU A 215 -16.67 -12.95 1.53
N VAL A 216 -17.29 -12.89 0.37
CA VAL A 216 -16.86 -13.64 -0.82
C VAL A 216 -16.58 -12.69 -1.96
N GLY A 217 -15.58 -13.02 -2.78
CA GLY A 217 -15.29 -12.17 -3.91
C GLY A 217 -14.28 -12.78 -4.87
N ALA A 218 -14.03 -12.02 -5.93
CA ALA A 218 -13.07 -12.36 -6.96
C ALA A 218 -12.32 -11.11 -7.45
N MET A 219 -11.06 -11.29 -7.80
CA MET A 219 -10.23 -10.29 -8.49
C MET A 219 -9.62 -10.94 -9.74
N GLN A 220 -9.36 -10.15 -10.77
CA GLN A 220 -8.82 -10.60 -12.04
C GLN A 220 -7.63 -9.76 -12.50
N GLY A 221 -6.72 -10.40 -13.25
CA GLY A 221 -5.59 -9.73 -13.86
C GLY A 221 -4.73 -8.98 -12.84
N ILE A 222 -4.35 -9.68 -11.78
CA ILE A 222 -3.50 -9.14 -10.73
C ILE A 222 -2.06 -9.16 -11.21
N ALA A 223 -1.37 -8.05 -11.07
CA ALA A 223 0.07 -7.97 -11.26
C ALA A 223 0.71 -7.20 -10.10
N MET A 224 1.90 -7.60 -9.72
CA MET A 224 2.75 -6.89 -8.77
C MET A 224 4.15 -6.81 -9.38
N ASP A 225 4.68 -5.62 -9.42
CA ASP A 225 6.09 -5.37 -9.72
C ASP A 225 6.71 -4.61 -8.55
N GLY A 226 7.97 -4.88 -8.29
CA GLY A 226 8.65 -4.22 -7.19
C GLY A 226 10.15 -4.42 -7.20
N SER A 227 10.82 -3.55 -6.49
CA SER A 227 12.25 -3.65 -6.20
C SER A 227 12.51 -3.35 -4.74
N GLY A 228 13.63 -3.85 -4.23
CA GLY A 228 14.02 -3.60 -2.86
C GLY A 228 15.50 -3.73 -2.64
N VAL A 229 15.97 -3.05 -1.62
CA VAL A 229 17.34 -3.14 -1.09
C VAL A 229 17.22 -3.51 0.38
N LEU A 230 17.82 -4.64 0.77
CA LEU A 230 17.78 -5.14 2.13
C LEU A 230 19.19 -5.10 2.75
N PRO A 231 19.39 -4.37 3.85
CA PRO A 231 20.59 -4.46 4.66
C PRO A 231 20.75 -5.87 5.25
N LEU A 232 21.95 -6.46 5.13
CA LEU A 232 22.21 -7.83 5.60
C LEU A 232 22.53 -7.93 7.08
N ASP A 233 23.08 -6.87 7.69
CA ASP A 233 23.60 -6.84 9.06
C ASP A 233 22.72 -6.02 10.02
N SER A 234 21.47 -5.73 9.67
CA SER A 234 20.54 -4.95 10.48
C SER A 234 19.48 -5.84 11.13
N ASP A 235 18.99 -5.43 12.29
CA ASP A 235 17.85 -6.09 12.94
C ASP A 235 16.56 -5.81 12.11
N PRO A 236 15.92 -6.83 11.55
CA PRO A 236 14.71 -6.65 10.75
C PRO A 236 13.51 -6.12 11.56
N GLN A 237 13.56 -6.16 12.89
CA GLN A 237 12.53 -5.59 13.76
C GLN A 237 12.74 -4.09 14.03
N ASP A 238 13.93 -3.55 13.76
CA ASP A 238 14.21 -2.11 13.87
C ASP A 238 14.15 -1.44 12.49
N MET A 239 12.95 -1.06 12.08
CA MET A 239 12.70 -0.41 10.78
C MET A 239 13.49 0.90 10.61
N ASN A 240 13.69 1.66 11.70
CA ASN A 240 14.48 2.90 11.64
C ASN A 240 15.97 2.62 11.39
N ALA A 241 16.52 1.57 12.03
CA ALA A 241 17.88 1.11 11.73
C ALA A 241 18.01 0.55 10.32
N MET A 242 17.02 -0.21 9.85
CA MET A 242 16.95 -0.75 8.48
C MET A 242 17.00 0.38 7.44
N LEU A 243 16.15 1.41 7.56
CA LEU A 243 16.17 2.57 6.66
C LEU A 243 17.51 3.30 6.71
N SER A 244 18.07 3.51 7.89
CA SER A 244 19.38 4.16 8.05
C SER A 244 20.52 3.35 7.45
N ALA A 245 20.38 2.02 7.36
CA ALA A 245 21.33 1.11 6.75
C ALA A 245 21.14 0.95 5.22
N GLY A 246 20.12 1.60 4.64
CA GLY A 246 19.87 1.60 3.20
C GLY A 246 18.72 0.72 2.74
N LEU A 247 17.79 0.38 3.64
CA LEU A 247 16.51 -0.22 3.23
C LEU A 247 15.83 0.70 2.23
N ASP A 248 15.44 0.13 1.11
CA ASP A 248 14.68 0.77 0.05
C ASP A 248 13.64 -0.23 -0.45
N PHE A 249 12.43 0.22 -0.65
CA PHE A 249 11.34 -0.61 -1.15
C PHE A 249 10.47 0.22 -2.10
N ASP A 250 10.26 -0.30 -3.29
CA ASP A 250 9.32 0.22 -4.29
C ASP A 250 8.45 -0.92 -4.78
N GLY A 251 7.14 -0.73 -4.81
CA GLY A 251 6.21 -1.75 -5.27
C GLY A 251 4.91 -1.16 -5.79
N THR A 252 4.41 -1.78 -6.86
CA THR A 252 3.13 -1.48 -7.47
C THR A 252 2.32 -2.77 -7.58
N PHE A 253 1.09 -2.72 -7.09
CA PHE A 253 0.09 -3.76 -7.23
C PHE A 253 -1.05 -3.24 -8.10
N THR A 254 -1.42 -3.97 -9.15
CA THR A 254 -2.51 -3.62 -10.04
C THR A 254 -3.52 -4.75 -10.16
N SER A 255 -4.77 -4.40 -10.46
CA SER A 255 -5.81 -5.35 -10.84
C SER A 255 -6.65 -4.84 -12.00
N ASN A 256 -7.19 -5.75 -12.80
CA ASN A 256 -8.08 -5.44 -13.92
C ASN A 256 -9.56 -5.42 -13.51
N GLY A 257 -9.86 -5.60 -12.24
CA GLY A 257 -11.19 -5.52 -11.68
C GLY A 257 -11.50 -6.63 -10.70
N GLY A 258 -12.68 -6.50 -10.08
CA GLY A 258 -13.14 -7.46 -9.12
C GLY A 258 -14.54 -7.14 -8.60
N ASN A 259 -15.02 -8.06 -7.78
CA ASN A 259 -16.27 -7.90 -7.06
C ASN A 259 -16.19 -8.53 -5.69
N TYR A 260 -17.01 -8.06 -4.77
CA TYR A 260 -17.26 -8.76 -3.50
C TYR A 260 -18.72 -8.69 -3.09
N GLU A 261 -19.11 -9.66 -2.27
CA GLU A 261 -20.36 -9.68 -1.52
C GLU A 261 -20.03 -9.87 -0.05
N LEU A 262 -20.56 -8.99 0.78
CA LEU A 262 -20.47 -9.00 2.23
C LEU A 262 -21.85 -9.25 2.80
N THR A 263 -21.96 -10.19 3.75
CA THR A 263 -23.14 -10.40 4.58
C THR A 263 -22.72 -10.34 6.04
N PHE A 264 -23.43 -9.58 6.84
CA PHE A 264 -23.20 -9.51 8.28
C PHE A 264 -24.52 -9.56 9.04
N ASN A 265 -24.45 -10.14 10.22
CA ASN A 265 -25.58 -10.23 11.16
C ASN A 265 -25.00 -10.23 12.57
N GLY A 266 -25.43 -9.32 13.41
CA GLY A 266 -24.95 -9.20 14.80
C GLY A 266 -25.90 -8.40 15.66
N PRO A 267 -25.57 -8.21 16.93
CA PRO A 267 -26.42 -7.49 17.89
C PRO A 267 -26.69 -6.03 17.49
N GLU A 268 -25.75 -5.43 16.76
CA GLU A 268 -25.85 -4.03 16.31
C GLU A 268 -26.54 -3.87 14.96
N GLY A 269 -26.98 -4.96 14.33
CA GLY A 269 -27.70 -4.94 13.07
C GLY A 269 -27.28 -6.04 12.10
N SER A 270 -28.00 -6.08 10.99
CA SER A 270 -27.72 -7.01 9.90
C SER A 270 -27.82 -6.34 8.55
N GLY A 271 -27.06 -6.86 7.58
CA GLY A 271 -27.08 -6.28 6.25
C GLY A 271 -26.27 -7.08 5.24
N THR A 272 -26.37 -6.58 4.01
CA THR A 272 -25.58 -7.05 2.87
C THR A 272 -24.94 -5.87 2.16
N ALA A 273 -23.73 -6.03 1.67
CA ALA A 273 -23.10 -5.08 0.78
C ALA A 273 -22.49 -5.82 -0.40
N ASN A 274 -22.47 -5.18 -1.55
CA ASN A 274 -21.71 -5.68 -2.70
C ASN A 274 -21.02 -4.51 -3.40
N SER A 275 -19.89 -4.80 -4.02
CA SER A 275 -19.17 -3.84 -4.84
C SER A 275 -18.60 -4.51 -6.08
N THR A 276 -18.49 -3.73 -7.15
CA THR A 276 -17.72 -4.08 -8.34
C THR A 276 -16.77 -2.94 -8.69
N SER A 277 -15.64 -3.25 -9.31
CA SER A 277 -14.71 -2.26 -9.86
C SER A 277 -14.08 -2.77 -11.16
N GLU A 278 -13.67 -1.84 -12.03
CA GLU A 278 -12.92 -2.14 -13.25
C GLU A 278 -11.40 -2.04 -13.02
N GLY A 279 -10.99 -2.32 -11.80
CA GLY A 279 -9.60 -2.42 -11.39
C GLY A 279 -9.08 -1.23 -10.61
N GLY A 280 -7.84 -1.35 -10.23
CA GLY A 280 -7.17 -0.37 -9.38
C GLY A 280 -5.68 -0.60 -9.33
N GLU A 281 -5.04 0.28 -8.57
CA GLU A 281 -3.60 0.29 -8.34
C GLU A 281 -3.33 0.67 -6.90
N ILE A 282 -2.38 0.01 -6.30
CA ILE A 282 -1.75 0.40 -5.03
C ILE A 282 -0.26 0.55 -5.31
N SER A 283 0.31 1.68 -4.94
CA SER A 283 1.76 1.92 -5.03
C SER A 283 2.31 2.26 -3.65
N ILE A 284 3.50 1.78 -3.37
CA ILE A 284 4.21 2.08 -2.13
C ILE A 284 5.70 2.20 -2.42
N THR A 285 6.31 3.28 -1.94
CA THR A 285 7.76 3.47 -1.95
C THR A 285 8.18 3.90 -0.56
N MET A 286 9.21 3.28 -0.01
CA MET A 286 9.76 3.63 1.30
C MET A 286 11.27 3.59 1.25
N ASP A 287 11.90 4.72 1.52
CA ASP A 287 13.34 4.89 1.58
C ASP A 287 13.71 5.95 2.65
N THR A 288 14.95 6.39 2.66
CA THR A 288 15.41 7.49 3.54
C THR A 288 14.74 8.83 3.25
N GLY A 289 14.10 9.01 2.10
CA GLY A 289 13.31 10.20 1.74
C GLY A 289 11.92 10.19 2.37
N GLY A 290 11.43 9.02 2.77
CA GLY A 290 10.12 8.87 3.42
C GLY A 290 9.28 7.73 2.86
N LEU A 291 7.98 7.84 3.10
CA LEU A 291 6.94 6.95 2.58
C LEU A 291 6.12 7.66 1.52
N ASN A 292 5.99 7.04 0.35
CA ASN A 292 4.95 7.39 -0.62
C ASN A 292 3.97 6.22 -0.70
N TYR A 293 2.69 6.51 -0.55
CA TYR A 293 1.62 5.53 -0.66
C TYR A 293 0.52 6.08 -1.56
N GLY A 294 0.08 5.28 -2.50
CA GLY A 294 -1.01 5.62 -3.39
C GLY A 294 -2.00 4.48 -3.51
N VAL A 295 -3.28 4.79 -3.56
CA VAL A 295 -4.33 3.84 -3.90
C VAL A 295 -5.36 4.49 -4.79
N GLN A 296 -5.76 3.81 -5.85
CA GLN A 296 -6.84 4.25 -6.72
C GLN A 296 -7.66 3.07 -7.23
N GLN A 297 -8.96 3.32 -7.43
CA GLN A 297 -9.90 2.39 -8.07
C GLN A 297 -10.70 3.09 -9.15
N ARG A 298 -11.10 2.34 -10.17
CA ARG A 298 -11.85 2.82 -11.33
C ARG A 298 -13.21 2.15 -11.43
N ASN A 299 -14.21 2.95 -11.84
CA ASN A 299 -15.58 2.51 -12.10
C ASN A 299 -16.12 1.63 -10.97
N VAL A 300 -16.17 2.24 -9.78
CA VAL A 300 -16.64 1.58 -8.55
C VAL A 300 -18.14 1.73 -8.45
N ASP A 301 -18.84 0.60 -8.35
CA ASP A 301 -20.23 0.53 -7.94
C ASP A 301 -20.31 -0.12 -6.57
N PHE A 302 -21.02 0.49 -5.64
CA PHE A 302 -21.24 -0.01 -4.29
C PHE A 302 -22.72 0.03 -3.94
N ASN A 303 -23.23 -1.10 -3.43
CA ASN A 303 -24.61 -1.20 -2.96
C ASN A 303 -24.61 -1.81 -1.55
N MET A 304 -25.44 -1.27 -0.67
CA MET A 304 -25.60 -1.75 0.69
C MET A 304 -27.07 -1.72 1.11
N LEU A 305 -27.49 -2.74 1.83
CA LEU A 305 -28.81 -2.81 2.47
C LEU A 305 -28.62 -3.19 3.94
N ILE A 306 -29.11 -2.35 4.83
CA ILE A 306 -29.08 -2.57 6.28
C ILE A 306 -30.52 -2.77 6.75
N THR A 307 -30.75 -3.76 7.61
CA THR A 307 -32.13 -4.12 8.05
C THR A 307 -32.80 -3.00 8.83
N GLU A 308 -32.05 -2.27 9.65
CA GLU A 308 -32.52 -1.13 10.44
C GLU A 308 -32.83 0.09 9.58
N PHE A 309 -32.25 0.16 8.40
CA PHE A 309 -32.50 1.19 7.40
C PHE A 309 -32.80 0.51 6.05
N PRO A 310 -34.03 0.03 5.84
CA PRO A 310 -34.37 -0.86 4.72
C PRO A 310 -34.47 -0.14 3.37
N LEU A 311 -33.65 0.87 3.15
CA LEU A 311 -33.48 1.55 1.89
C LEU A 311 -32.11 1.20 1.30
N PRO A 312 -32.04 0.65 0.08
CA PRO A 312 -30.77 0.36 -0.54
C PRO A 312 -29.96 1.65 -0.76
N LEU A 313 -28.74 1.64 -0.25
CA LEU A 313 -27.74 2.67 -0.51
C LEU A 313 -26.95 2.22 -1.74
N SER A 314 -27.12 2.93 -2.85
CA SER A 314 -26.37 2.68 -4.09
C SER A 314 -25.60 3.92 -4.48
N ILE A 315 -24.29 3.79 -4.61
CA ILE A 315 -23.37 4.85 -5.04
C ILE A 315 -22.45 4.31 -6.11
N SER A 316 -22.00 5.19 -7.00
CA SER A 316 -20.95 4.87 -7.95
C SER A 316 -20.00 6.05 -8.15
N ALA A 317 -18.78 5.74 -8.60
CA ALA A 317 -17.77 6.73 -8.93
C ALA A 317 -16.89 6.24 -10.08
N ALA A 318 -16.55 7.13 -11.01
CA ALA A 318 -15.63 6.79 -12.09
C ALA A 318 -14.20 6.57 -11.58
N LYS A 319 -13.78 7.33 -10.56
CA LYS A 319 -12.47 7.15 -9.93
C LYS A 319 -12.53 7.55 -8.46
N ILE A 320 -11.93 6.73 -7.61
CA ILE A 320 -11.67 7.02 -6.20
C ILE A 320 -10.17 6.81 -5.98
N GLY A 321 -9.52 7.77 -5.33
CA GLY A 321 -8.08 7.66 -5.05
C GLY A 321 -7.64 8.52 -3.89
N THR A 322 -6.54 8.11 -3.30
CA THR A 322 -5.76 8.91 -2.36
C THR A 322 -4.29 8.62 -2.52
N SER A 323 -3.46 9.63 -2.33
CA SER A 323 -2.03 9.45 -2.18
C SER A 323 -1.52 10.21 -0.97
N LEU A 324 -0.48 9.69 -0.37
CA LEU A 324 0.21 10.26 0.78
C LEU A 324 1.72 10.18 0.54
N MET A 325 2.40 11.29 0.70
CA MET A 325 3.85 11.38 0.78
C MET A 325 4.22 11.98 2.13
N MET A 326 5.02 11.28 2.92
CA MET A 326 5.43 11.78 4.23
C MET A 326 6.86 11.38 4.58
N PRO A 327 7.66 12.29 5.14
CA PRO A 327 8.97 11.95 5.67
C PRO A 327 8.83 11.13 6.96
N LEU A 328 9.68 10.13 7.13
CA LEU A 328 9.66 9.20 8.27
C LEU A 328 10.74 9.49 9.30
N GLN A 329 11.86 10.06 8.88
CA GLN A 329 13.03 10.25 9.71
C GLN A 329 13.25 11.72 10.06
N LYS A 330 13.76 11.94 11.27
CA LYS A 330 14.19 13.26 11.74
C LYS A 330 15.23 13.87 10.80
N SER A 331 15.03 15.15 10.46
CA SER A 331 15.95 15.90 9.60
C SER A 331 16.23 17.30 10.16
N SER A 332 17.42 17.82 9.87
CA SER A 332 17.76 19.22 10.08
C SER A 332 17.18 20.15 9.02
N ASP A 333 16.89 19.60 7.84
CA ASP A 333 16.39 20.31 6.67
C ASP A 333 14.90 19.99 6.45
N PRO A 334 14.13 20.91 5.87
CA PRO A 334 12.75 20.64 5.47
C PRO A 334 12.69 19.51 4.44
N GLN A 335 11.71 18.62 4.60
CA GLN A 335 11.44 17.48 3.73
C GLN A 335 10.07 17.63 3.09
N ASP A 336 9.90 17.11 1.90
CA ASP A 336 8.64 17.20 1.16
C ASP A 336 7.59 16.27 1.77
N PHE A 337 6.35 16.73 1.79
CA PHE A 337 5.17 15.95 2.11
C PHE A 337 4.02 16.30 1.14
N GLY A 338 3.04 15.40 1.01
CA GLY A 338 1.88 15.64 0.16
C GLY A 338 0.72 14.74 0.50
N ILE A 339 -0.48 15.18 0.13
CA ILE A 339 -1.70 14.39 0.19
C ILE A 339 -2.59 14.77 -0.99
N GLU A 340 -3.09 13.75 -1.70
CA GLU A 340 -4.14 13.90 -2.69
C GLU A 340 -5.36 13.08 -2.30
N VAL A 341 -6.53 13.66 -2.47
CA VAL A 341 -7.84 12.98 -2.37
C VAL A 341 -8.60 13.25 -3.64
N LEU A 342 -9.01 12.18 -4.31
CA LEU A 342 -9.71 12.23 -5.58
C LEU A 342 -11.00 11.42 -5.53
N LEU A 343 -12.10 12.04 -5.93
CA LEU A 343 -13.38 11.40 -6.20
C LEU A 343 -13.93 12.00 -7.49
N SER A 344 -14.08 11.20 -8.55
CA SER A 344 -14.56 11.66 -9.84
C SER A 344 -15.91 11.05 -10.18
N ASP A 345 -16.80 11.88 -10.71
CA ASP A 345 -18.10 11.47 -11.23
C ASP A 345 -18.92 10.62 -10.23
N PHE A 346 -18.88 11.05 -8.98
CA PHE A 346 -19.66 10.38 -7.91
C PHE A 346 -21.16 10.58 -8.16
N THR A 347 -21.90 9.50 -8.12
CA THR A 347 -23.37 9.49 -8.18
C THR A 347 -23.97 8.67 -7.06
N MET A 348 -25.22 8.96 -6.73
CA MET A 348 -26.00 8.17 -5.78
C MET A 348 -27.40 7.93 -6.35
N SER A 349 -28.05 6.88 -5.86
CA SER A 349 -29.39 6.49 -6.34
C SER A 349 -30.45 7.55 -6.05
N ASP A 350 -31.49 7.56 -6.87
CA ASP A 350 -32.67 8.43 -6.66
C ASP A 350 -33.33 8.24 -5.29
N MET A 351 -33.18 7.06 -4.72
CA MET A 351 -33.70 6.77 -3.40
C MET A 351 -32.96 7.55 -2.31
N ILE A 352 -31.62 7.62 -2.41
CA ILE A 352 -30.81 8.45 -1.50
C ILE A 352 -31.16 9.92 -1.70
N TRP A 353 -31.26 10.38 -2.97
CA TRP A 353 -31.68 11.73 -3.28
C TRP A 353 -33.03 12.06 -2.68
N GLY A 354 -33.98 11.12 -2.73
CA GLY A 354 -35.34 11.28 -2.18
C GLY A 354 -35.42 11.52 -0.67
N LEU A 355 -34.34 11.21 0.10
CA LEU A 355 -34.29 11.45 1.54
C LEU A 355 -34.18 12.95 1.88
N PHE A 356 -33.51 13.74 1.06
CA PHE A 356 -33.28 15.15 1.33
C PHE A 356 -33.75 16.08 0.20
N ASP A 357 -33.90 15.58 -1.03
CA ASP A 357 -34.46 16.33 -2.16
C ASP A 357 -35.61 15.55 -2.86
N PRO A 358 -36.71 15.28 -2.18
CA PRO A 358 -37.84 14.54 -2.77
C PRO A 358 -38.52 15.30 -3.92
N ALA A 359 -38.33 16.62 -4.00
CA ALA A 359 -38.91 17.46 -5.06
C ALA A 359 -38.00 17.61 -6.29
N GLY A 360 -36.77 17.05 -6.26
CA GLY A 360 -35.81 17.11 -7.36
C GLY A 360 -35.35 18.53 -7.71
N GLN A 361 -35.11 19.37 -6.71
CA GLN A 361 -34.73 20.78 -6.93
C GLN A 361 -33.21 20.92 -7.16
N LEU A 362 -32.40 20.01 -6.68
CA LEU A 362 -30.97 20.01 -6.89
C LEU A 362 -30.62 19.30 -8.21
N PRO A 363 -29.66 19.81 -8.99
CA PRO A 363 -29.06 19.05 -10.09
C PRO A 363 -28.45 17.74 -9.55
N ARG A 364 -28.65 16.65 -10.29
CA ARG A 364 -28.14 15.33 -9.98
C ARG A 364 -26.98 14.94 -10.90
N ASP A 365 -26.29 15.93 -11.42
CA ASP A 365 -25.07 15.73 -12.20
C ASP A 365 -24.02 15.05 -11.31
N PRO A 366 -23.14 14.22 -11.87
CA PRO A 366 -22.08 13.59 -11.11
C PRO A 366 -21.24 14.61 -10.33
N ALA A 367 -20.95 14.31 -9.07
CA ALA A 367 -20.13 15.17 -8.24
C ALA A 367 -18.66 14.78 -8.32
N SER A 368 -17.75 15.77 -8.19
CA SER A 368 -16.31 15.52 -8.16
C SER A 368 -15.65 16.32 -7.05
N LEU A 369 -14.63 15.71 -6.45
CA LEU A 369 -13.75 16.31 -5.46
C LEU A 369 -12.29 16.00 -5.83
N LEU A 370 -11.46 17.02 -5.89
CA LEU A 370 -10.00 16.91 -5.91
C LEU A 370 -9.45 17.86 -4.85
N VAL A 371 -8.61 17.33 -3.97
CA VAL A 371 -7.78 18.12 -3.07
C VAL A 371 -6.35 17.60 -3.24
N ASP A 372 -5.48 18.45 -3.76
CA ASP A 372 -4.06 18.16 -3.93
C ASP A 372 -3.25 19.19 -3.14
N LEU A 373 -2.59 18.71 -2.09
CA LEU A 373 -1.74 19.48 -1.19
C LEU A 373 -0.31 18.93 -1.23
N SER A 374 0.65 19.83 -1.33
CA SER A 374 2.07 19.52 -1.11
C SER A 374 2.70 20.55 -0.19
N GLY A 375 3.83 20.21 0.40
CA GLY A 375 4.49 21.14 1.29
C GLY A 375 5.88 20.70 1.71
N GLN A 376 6.46 21.45 2.62
CA GLN A 376 7.74 21.13 3.24
C GLN A 376 7.62 21.28 4.77
N ALA A 377 8.09 20.27 5.46
CA ALA A 377 8.13 20.24 6.92
C ALA A 377 9.47 19.69 7.42
N LYS A 378 9.96 20.27 8.50
CA LYS A 378 11.11 19.73 9.21
C LYS A 378 10.63 18.77 10.27
N VAL A 379 10.96 17.49 10.11
CA VAL A 379 10.59 16.43 11.04
C VAL A 379 11.54 16.41 12.23
N LEU A 380 10.99 16.37 13.45
CA LEU A 380 11.74 16.46 14.70
C LEU A 380 11.92 15.12 15.42
N PHE A 381 11.21 14.07 14.96
CA PHE A 381 11.21 12.73 15.54
C PHE A 381 11.36 11.68 14.42
N ASN A 382 11.91 10.51 14.77
CA ASN A 382 11.85 9.33 13.90
C ASN A 382 10.51 8.62 14.18
N PHE A 383 9.58 8.65 13.24
CA PHE A 383 8.26 8.07 13.41
C PHE A 383 8.26 6.54 13.52
N LEU A 384 9.28 5.89 12.98
CA LEU A 384 9.47 4.45 13.05
C LEU A 384 10.26 3.99 14.30
N ASP A 385 10.59 4.88 15.21
CA ASP A 385 11.21 4.57 16.50
C ASP A 385 10.10 4.53 17.58
N PRO A 386 9.73 3.34 18.10
CA PRO A 386 8.65 3.23 19.07
C PRO A 386 8.88 4.06 20.34
N THR A 387 10.15 4.23 20.73
CA THR A 387 10.50 5.04 21.92
C THR A 387 10.19 6.52 21.70
N GLN A 388 10.50 7.03 20.51
CA GLN A 388 10.21 8.41 20.15
C GLN A 388 8.71 8.65 19.92
N ALA A 389 8.01 7.69 19.33
CA ALA A 389 6.56 7.73 19.19
C ALA A 389 5.87 7.82 20.56
N ALA A 390 6.27 7.01 21.53
CA ALA A 390 5.75 7.04 22.89
C ALA A 390 6.03 8.39 23.60
N ILE A 391 7.22 9.00 23.40
CA ILE A 391 7.55 10.33 23.93
C ILE A 391 6.61 11.39 23.33
N LEU A 392 6.35 11.33 22.03
CA LEU A 392 5.46 12.25 21.34
C LEU A 392 4.05 12.21 21.93
N GLU A 393 3.50 11.01 22.12
CA GLU A 393 2.18 10.81 22.74
C GLU A 393 2.12 11.32 24.19
N GLN A 394 3.13 11.00 25.00
CA GLN A 394 3.14 11.38 26.42
C GLN A 394 3.35 12.86 26.66
N THR A 395 4.12 13.52 25.82
CA THR A 395 4.50 14.94 26.02
C THR A 395 3.61 15.91 25.26
N GLY A 396 2.89 15.45 24.23
CA GLY A 396 2.18 16.31 23.29
C GLY A 396 3.13 17.26 22.54
N ALA A 397 4.40 16.87 22.37
CA ALA A 397 5.38 17.67 21.66
C ALA A 397 5.00 17.83 20.18
N THR A 398 5.44 18.91 19.56
CA THR A 398 5.20 19.15 18.14
C THR A 398 6.03 18.18 17.30
N PRO A 399 5.42 17.38 16.41
CA PRO A 399 6.14 16.37 15.61
C PRO A 399 7.06 16.98 14.56
N GLY A 400 6.83 18.24 14.16
CA GLY A 400 7.60 18.93 13.14
C GLY A 400 7.33 20.42 13.08
N GLU A 401 8.07 21.11 12.23
CA GLU A 401 7.91 22.53 11.89
C GLU A 401 7.44 22.62 10.42
N LEU A 402 6.27 23.22 10.20
CA LEU A 402 5.77 23.49 8.85
C LEU A 402 6.55 24.65 8.22
N ASN A 403 7.12 24.45 7.04
CA ASN A 403 7.93 25.45 6.34
C ASN A 403 7.23 25.99 5.10
N ALA A 404 6.52 25.14 4.35
CA ALA A 404 5.73 25.54 3.18
C ALA A 404 4.50 24.64 3.04
N LEU A 405 3.43 25.19 2.49
CA LEU A 405 2.20 24.47 2.12
C LEU A 405 1.68 25.04 0.80
N THR A 406 1.47 24.19 -0.16
CA THR A 406 0.89 24.54 -1.46
C THR A 406 -0.39 23.75 -1.67
N LEU A 407 -1.46 24.44 -1.97
CA LEU A 407 -2.68 23.89 -2.54
C LEU A 407 -2.47 23.86 -4.06
N ASN A 408 -2.07 22.72 -4.60
CA ASN A 408 -1.83 22.55 -6.04
C ASN A 408 -3.15 22.61 -6.81
N ALA A 409 -4.20 21.98 -6.26
CA ALA A 409 -5.54 22.04 -6.79
C ALA A 409 -6.58 21.80 -5.69
N LEU A 410 -7.64 22.57 -5.74
CA LEU A 410 -8.93 22.31 -5.09
C LEU A 410 -9.99 22.32 -6.16
N GLU A 411 -10.75 21.25 -6.28
CA GLU A 411 -11.96 21.20 -7.10
C GLU A 411 -13.07 20.50 -6.32
N LEU A 412 -14.21 21.16 -6.20
CA LEU A 412 -15.44 20.57 -5.68
C LEU A 412 -16.56 20.97 -6.64
N ASP A 413 -17.12 19.99 -7.34
CA ASP A 413 -18.25 20.17 -8.24
C ASP A 413 -19.41 19.31 -7.76
N ALA A 414 -20.47 19.93 -7.28
CA ALA A 414 -21.62 19.21 -6.75
C ALA A 414 -22.89 20.07 -6.76
N ALA A 415 -24.03 19.45 -7.05
CA ALA A 415 -25.36 20.06 -6.95
C ALA A 415 -25.51 21.39 -7.72
N GLY A 416 -24.74 21.57 -8.80
CA GLY A 416 -24.76 22.76 -9.66
C GLY A 416 -23.93 23.95 -9.14
N ALA A 417 -23.05 23.70 -8.15
CA ALA A 417 -22.04 24.66 -7.72
C ALA A 417 -20.64 24.07 -7.90
N LYS A 418 -19.69 24.92 -8.33
CA LYS A 418 -18.30 24.53 -8.52
C LYS A 418 -17.39 25.49 -7.76
N LEU A 419 -16.55 24.94 -6.88
CA LEU A 419 -15.47 25.64 -6.20
C LEU A 419 -14.13 25.14 -6.74
N THR A 420 -13.27 26.06 -7.15
CA THR A 420 -11.87 25.76 -7.50
C THR A 420 -10.93 26.65 -6.71
N GLY A 421 -9.70 26.19 -6.51
CA GLY A 421 -8.70 26.95 -5.77
C GLY A 421 -7.29 26.46 -5.99
N GLU A 422 -6.35 27.38 -5.82
CA GLU A 422 -4.91 27.14 -5.77
C GLU A 422 -4.23 28.17 -4.86
N GLY A 423 -3.05 27.83 -4.34
CA GLY A 423 -2.36 28.80 -3.48
C GLY A 423 -1.11 28.23 -2.84
N ALA A 424 -0.30 29.11 -2.27
CA ALA A 424 0.91 28.72 -1.59
C ALA A 424 1.22 29.64 -0.42
N PHE A 425 1.73 29.05 0.67
CA PHE A 425 2.20 29.73 1.86
C PHE A 425 3.56 29.20 2.28
N THR A 426 4.42 30.08 2.74
CA THR A 426 5.59 29.75 3.55
C THR A 426 5.36 30.15 5.00
N PHE A 427 6.06 29.53 5.94
CA PHE A 427 5.82 29.70 7.37
C PHE A 427 7.10 30.12 8.10
N ASP A 428 7.01 31.20 8.87
CA ASP A 428 8.06 31.68 9.77
C ASP A 428 7.87 31.05 11.15
N ASN A 429 8.58 29.98 11.42
CA ASN A 429 8.52 29.25 12.68
C ASN A 429 9.16 30.01 13.87
N SER A 430 9.83 31.15 13.61
CA SER A 430 10.34 32.02 14.67
C SER A 430 9.29 33.01 15.21
N ASP A 431 8.22 33.26 14.46
CA ASP A 431 7.10 34.12 14.85
C ASP A 431 5.84 33.31 15.16
N LEU A 432 5.71 32.90 16.40
CA LEU A 432 4.53 32.22 16.94
C LEU A 432 3.55 33.18 17.64
N VAL A 433 3.86 34.49 17.68
CA VAL A 433 3.07 35.48 18.42
C VAL A 433 1.98 36.08 17.53
N THR A 434 2.30 36.40 16.28
CA THR A 434 1.38 37.06 15.33
C THR A 434 0.12 36.28 15.07
N PHE A 435 0.19 34.92 15.08
CA PHE A 435 -0.92 34.01 14.81
C PHE A 435 -1.22 33.03 15.97
N ASP A 436 -1.15 33.54 17.21
CA ASP A 436 -1.65 32.89 18.43
C ASP A 436 -1.08 31.47 18.65
N GLY A 437 0.21 31.25 18.43
CA GLY A 437 0.92 29.99 18.61
C GLY A 437 1.17 29.23 17.32
N MET A 438 0.60 29.66 16.21
CA MET A 438 0.92 29.09 14.88
C MET A 438 2.07 29.88 14.23
N PRO A 439 2.94 29.21 13.45
CA PRO A 439 3.95 29.89 12.64
C PRO A 439 3.31 30.91 11.70
N ARG A 440 3.93 32.09 11.58
CA ARG A 440 3.39 33.14 10.73
C ARG A 440 3.41 32.74 9.25
N PRO A 441 2.24 32.63 8.59
CA PRO A 441 2.17 32.37 7.17
C PRO A 441 2.53 33.61 6.36
N LEU A 442 3.08 33.40 5.15
CA LEU A 442 3.30 34.40 4.12
C LEU A 442 2.94 33.78 2.77
N GLY A 443 2.01 34.39 2.05
CA GLY A 443 1.55 33.86 0.78
C GLY A 443 0.08 34.12 0.54
N GLY A 444 -0.56 33.32 -0.31
CA GLY A 444 -1.99 33.51 -0.61
C GLY A 444 -2.63 32.32 -1.28
N ILE A 445 -3.96 32.36 -1.29
CA ILE A 445 -4.83 31.39 -1.94
C ILE A 445 -5.83 32.16 -2.83
N ASP A 446 -6.01 31.67 -4.05
CA ASP A 446 -7.01 32.14 -5.00
C ASP A 446 -8.13 31.09 -5.09
N LEU A 447 -9.38 31.55 -4.91
CA LEU A 447 -10.58 30.71 -4.95
C LEU A 447 -11.57 31.27 -5.97
N ASN A 448 -12.23 30.37 -6.69
CA ASN A 448 -13.33 30.72 -7.59
C ASN A 448 -14.54 29.86 -7.27
N LEU A 449 -15.70 30.48 -7.02
CA LEU A 449 -16.96 29.80 -6.75
C LEU A 449 -17.98 30.20 -7.83
N VAL A 450 -18.53 29.23 -8.51
CA VAL A 450 -19.60 29.38 -9.52
C VAL A 450 -20.85 28.69 -9.01
N GLY A 451 -22.02 29.29 -9.16
CA GLY A 451 -23.32 28.70 -8.80
C GLY A 451 -23.63 28.68 -7.31
N GLY A 452 -22.78 29.27 -6.45
CA GLY A 452 -22.90 29.20 -4.99
C GLY A 452 -24.17 29.84 -4.44
N ASN A 453 -24.58 31.03 -4.95
CA ASN A 453 -25.81 31.64 -4.51
C ASN A 453 -27.06 30.87 -4.99
N GLY A 454 -27.03 30.35 -6.23
CA GLY A 454 -28.10 29.51 -6.76
C GLY A 454 -28.30 28.21 -5.98
N LEU A 455 -27.21 27.56 -5.53
CA LEU A 455 -27.28 26.40 -4.64
C LEU A 455 -27.87 26.78 -3.28
N LEU A 456 -27.41 27.89 -2.70
CA LEU A 456 -27.90 28.37 -1.40
C LEU A 456 -29.40 28.71 -1.43
N ASP A 457 -29.90 29.35 -2.53
CA ASP A 457 -31.31 29.62 -2.74
C ASP A 457 -32.18 28.35 -2.78
N LYS A 458 -31.68 27.30 -3.45
CA LYS A 458 -32.36 26.01 -3.51
C LYS A 458 -32.40 25.36 -2.12
N LEU A 459 -31.27 25.33 -1.37
CA LEU A 459 -31.19 24.74 -0.04
C LEU A 459 -32.13 25.43 0.96
N VAL A 460 -32.26 26.76 0.86
CA VAL A 460 -33.26 27.53 1.67
C VAL A 460 -34.68 27.17 1.25
N GLY A 461 -34.94 27.12 -0.07
CA GLY A 461 -36.27 26.76 -0.61
C GLY A 461 -36.72 25.36 -0.21
N MET A 462 -35.79 24.46 -0.01
CA MET A 462 -36.01 23.08 0.48
C MET A 462 -36.14 23.00 2.00
N GLY A 463 -35.83 24.06 2.73
CA GLY A 463 -35.82 24.09 4.19
C GLY A 463 -34.64 23.36 4.83
N LEU A 464 -33.61 23.03 4.05
CA LEU A 464 -32.37 22.39 4.54
C LEU A 464 -31.44 23.38 5.20
N VAL A 465 -31.48 24.65 4.78
CA VAL A 465 -30.71 25.74 5.38
C VAL A 465 -31.67 26.83 5.83
N PRO A 466 -31.66 27.26 7.11
CA PRO A 466 -32.42 28.40 7.57
C PRO A 466 -32.04 29.69 6.86
N GLU A 467 -33.01 30.60 6.63
CA GLU A 467 -32.80 31.83 5.86
C GLU A 467 -31.78 32.77 6.53
N ASP A 468 -31.73 32.81 7.86
CA ASP A 468 -30.75 33.58 8.64
C ASP A 468 -29.33 33.05 8.47
N GLN A 469 -29.14 31.73 8.39
CA GLN A 469 -27.83 31.12 8.10
C GLN A 469 -27.42 31.39 6.65
N ALA A 470 -28.34 31.31 5.71
CA ALA A 470 -28.08 31.64 4.30
C ALA A 470 -27.68 33.12 4.13
N MET A 471 -28.35 34.02 4.87
CA MET A 471 -27.98 35.44 4.86
C MET A 471 -26.58 35.66 5.46
N GLY A 472 -26.24 34.96 6.54
CA GLY A 472 -24.90 34.95 7.13
C GLY A 472 -23.84 34.47 6.12
N ALA A 473 -24.10 33.37 5.40
CA ALA A 473 -23.20 32.83 4.39
C ALA A 473 -22.97 33.84 3.24
N ARG A 474 -24.04 34.49 2.74
CA ARG A 474 -23.91 35.54 1.72
C ARG A 474 -23.12 36.76 2.21
N MET A 475 -23.32 37.15 3.46
CA MET A 475 -22.56 38.25 4.05
C MET A 475 -21.07 37.88 4.13
N MET A 476 -20.73 36.65 4.52
CA MET A 476 -19.35 36.15 4.54
C MET A 476 -18.76 36.09 3.12
N MET A 477 -19.51 35.55 2.15
CA MET A 477 -19.08 35.57 0.76
C MET A 477 -18.81 37.00 0.26
N GLY A 478 -19.68 37.97 0.57
CA GLY A 478 -19.49 39.38 0.23
C GLY A 478 -18.33 40.08 0.93
N LEU A 479 -17.87 39.55 2.10
CA LEU A 479 -16.70 40.06 2.81
C LEU A 479 -15.39 39.54 2.20
N PHE A 480 -15.38 38.28 1.78
CA PHE A 480 -14.15 37.60 1.34
C PHE A 480 -14.02 37.48 -0.17
N ALA A 481 -15.07 37.71 -0.93
CA ALA A 481 -15.06 37.54 -2.38
C ALA A 481 -15.59 38.77 -3.12
N VAL A 482 -15.22 38.89 -4.37
CA VAL A 482 -15.72 39.88 -5.33
C VAL A 482 -16.44 39.18 -6.48
N PRO A 483 -17.49 39.82 -7.08
CA PRO A 483 -18.16 39.25 -8.25
C PRO A 483 -17.19 39.04 -9.41
N GLY A 484 -17.30 37.88 -10.08
CA GLY A 484 -16.60 37.59 -11.32
C GLY A 484 -17.38 38.08 -12.54
N ASP A 485 -16.86 37.80 -13.74
CA ASP A 485 -17.43 38.27 -15.01
C ASP A 485 -18.72 37.50 -15.41
N ALA A 486 -18.82 36.24 -14.99
CA ALA A 486 -20.00 35.40 -15.30
C ALA A 486 -21.04 35.49 -14.16
N PRO A 487 -22.35 35.25 -14.49
CA PRO A 487 -23.42 35.21 -13.48
C PRO A 487 -23.09 34.19 -12.35
N ASP A 488 -23.43 34.56 -11.13
CA ASP A 488 -23.20 33.73 -9.91
C ASP A 488 -21.78 33.21 -9.77
N THR A 489 -20.82 34.07 -10.13
CA THR A 489 -19.37 33.77 -9.97
C THR A 489 -18.79 34.72 -8.96
N LEU A 490 -18.03 34.13 -8.01
CA LEU A 490 -17.31 34.84 -6.96
C LEU A 490 -15.83 34.47 -7.02
N ASN A 491 -14.96 35.47 -7.00
CA ASN A 491 -13.50 35.31 -6.89
C ASN A 491 -13.04 35.78 -5.52
N SER A 492 -12.16 35.04 -4.90
CA SER A 492 -11.58 35.40 -3.60
C SER A 492 -10.07 35.17 -3.64
N ARG A 493 -9.31 36.21 -3.34
CA ARG A 493 -7.89 36.12 -3.07
C ARG A 493 -7.64 36.46 -1.60
N ILE A 494 -7.25 35.44 -0.82
CA ILE A 494 -6.83 35.63 0.56
C ILE A 494 -5.32 35.61 0.61
N GLU A 495 -4.72 36.65 1.20
CA GLU A 495 -3.27 36.84 1.24
C GLU A 495 -2.82 37.23 2.65
N VAL A 496 -1.69 36.72 3.08
CA VAL A 496 -0.96 37.18 4.26
C VAL A 496 0.32 37.87 3.79
N ASN A 497 0.44 39.14 4.07
CA ASN A 497 1.57 39.94 3.63
C ASN A 497 2.77 39.86 4.60
N PRO A 498 3.95 40.45 4.27
CA PRO A 498 5.13 40.41 5.13
C PRO A 498 4.93 41.08 6.50
N GLU A 499 4.00 42.02 6.63
CA GLU A 499 3.66 42.66 7.89
C GLU A 499 2.74 41.82 8.78
N GLY A 500 2.29 40.62 8.31
CA GLY A 500 1.39 39.74 9.04
C GLY A 500 -0.08 40.16 8.95
N HIS A 501 -0.43 41.07 8.04
CA HIS A 501 -1.82 41.44 7.81
C HIS A 501 -2.49 40.41 6.89
N VAL A 502 -3.71 40.02 7.22
CA VAL A 502 -4.56 39.21 6.36
C VAL A 502 -5.40 40.14 5.49
N LEU A 503 -5.31 39.93 4.18
CA LEU A 503 -6.06 40.68 3.17
C LEU A 503 -7.02 39.76 2.43
N ALA A 504 -8.23 40.28 2.14
CA ALA A 504 -9.16 39.67 1.21
C ALA A 504 -9.32 40.61 0.00
N ASN A 505 -8.95 40.15 -1.19
CA ASN A 505 -8.97 40.94 -2.43
C ASN A 505 -8.28 42.29 -2.27
N GLY A 506 -7.14 42.32 -1.56
CA GLY A 506 -6.37 43.54 -1.26
C GLY A 506 -6.91 44.39 -0.11
N GLN A 507 -8.05 44.08 0.49
CA GLN A 507 -8.60 44.73 1.64
C GLN A 507 -8.18 44.05 2.93
N ARG A 508 -7.58 44.78 3.87
CA ARG A 508 -7.18 44.24 5.17
C ARG A 508 -8.39 43.86 6.02
N ILE A 509 -8.37 42.61 6.51
CA ILE A 509 -9.42 42.01 7.37
C ILE A 509 -8.91 41.66 8.77
N ARG A 510 -7.58 41.51 8.92
CA ARG A 510 -6.87 41.33 10.21
C ARG A 510 -5.54 42.08 10.22
#